data_1bc1499af25f2672e9e2de5b0509b306
#
_entry.id   1bc1499af25f2672e9e2de5b0509b306
#
_cell.length_a   1.000
_cell.length_b   1.000
_cell.length_c   1.000
_cell.angle_alpha   90.00
_cell.angle_beta   90.00
_cell.angle_gamma   90.00
#
_symmetry.space_group_name_H-M   'P 1'
#
loop_
_entity.id
_entity.type
_entity.pdbx_description
1 polymer ?
#
loop_
_entity_poly.entity_id
_entity_poly.type
_entity_poly.pdbx_seq_one_letter_code
_entity_poly.pdbx_strand_id
1 'polypeptide(L)'
;MNVNAKRDNSRIKEIEIMDCTLRDGEQSNGVSFLPHEKLMIARMLLHDINVDRIEVASARVSEGEKDAVARICRYAKTIGKLDSVEVLGFVDNNKSVDWIAECGGHVINLLAKGSYKHCTQQLKMSPEEH
;
A
#
# COMPACT_ATOMS: atom_id res chain seq x y z
N MET A 1 -6.40 21.56 48.91
CA MET A 1 -6.50 20.25 48.21
C MET A 1 -5.86 20.38 46.86
N ASN A 2 -4.62 19.92 46.72
CA ASN A 2 -3.87 19.98 45.45
C ASN A 2 -4.11 18.68 44.70
N VAL A 3 -4.96 18.73 43.67
CA VAL A 3 -5.19 17.57 42.78
C VAL A 3 -4.22 17.74 41.61
N ASN A 4 -2.96 17.36 41.81
CA ASN A 4 -2.01 17.11 40.70
C ASN A 4 -2.35 15.75 40.10
N ALA A 5 -3.33 15.72 39.18
CA ALA A 5 -3.50 14.60 38.30
C ALA A 5 -2.30 14.59 37.33
N LYS A 6 -1.30 13.75 37.60
CA LYS A 6 -0.29 13.39 36.61
C LYS A 6 -1.03 12.82 35.39
N ARG A 7 -1.06 13.55 34.29
CA ARG A 7 -1.48 13.00 33.02
C ARG A 7 -0.53 11.85 32.70
N ASP A 8 -1.06 10.65 32.68
CA ASP A 8 -0.35 9.46 32.22
C ASP A 8 -0.10 9.58 30.71
N ASN A 9 1.11 9.97 30.34
CA ASN A 9 1.53 10.15 28.96
C ASN A 9 1.88 8.81 28.28
N SER A 10 1.63 7.66 28.92
CA SER A 10 1.98 6.32 28.42
C SER A 10 1.04 5.78 27.33
N ARG A 11 0.07 6.58 26.84
CA ARG A 11 -0.93 6.18 25.82
C ARG A 11 -1.07 7.15 24.65
N ILE A 12 -0.01 7.84 24.26
CA ILE A 12 -0.03 8.50 22.96
C ILE A 12 0.10 7.38 21.93
N LYS A 13 -1.03 6.96 21.33
CA LYS A 13 -0.99 6.11 20.14
C LYS A 13 -0.36 6.92 19.03
N GLU A 14 0.74 6.45 18.50
CA GLU A 14 1.31 6.94 17.27
C GLU A 14 0.30 6.67 16.14
N ILE A 15 -0.04 7.70 15.38
CA ILE A 15 -0.95 7.61 14.25
C ILE A 15 -0.10 7.68 13.00
N GLU A 16 -0.21 6.67 12.13
CA GLU A 16 0.42 6.66 10.82
C GLU A 16 -0.58 7.09 9.74
N ILE A 17 -0.10 7.87 8.79
CA ILE A 17 -0.89 8.32 7.63
C ILE A 17 -0.42 7.55 6.40
N MET A 18 -1.35 6.87 5.74
CA MET A 18 -1.12 6.22 4.46
C MET A 18 -1.80 6.99 3.33
N ASP A 19 -1.04 7.37 2.31
CA ASP A 19 -1.56 7.96 1.08
C ASP A 19 -1.84 6.88 0.04
N CYS A 20 -3.02 6.90 -0.57
CA CYS A 20 -3.47 5.96 -1.59
C CYS A 20 -3.66 6.61 -2.97
N THR A 21 -3.14 7.80 -3.20
CA THR A 21 -3.32 8.56 -4.46
C THR A 21 -2.90 7.73 -5.68
N LEU A 22 -1.78 7.04 -5.59
CA LEU A 22 -1.19 6.29 -6.72
C LEU A 22 -1.88 4.95 -7.01
N ARG A 23 -2.71 4.45 -6.09
CA ARG A 23 -3.48 3.22 -6.30
C ARG A 23 -4.98 3.53 -6.40
N ASP A 24 -5.60 3.99 -5.32
CA ASP A 24 -7.04 4.25 -5.27
C ASP A 24 -7.42 5.53 -6.01
N GLY A 25 -6.60 6.56 -5.88
CA GLY A 25 -6.80 7.82 -6.61
C GLY A 25 -6.76 7.64 -8.13
N GLU A 26 -5.88 6.78 -8.64
CA GLU A 26 -5.81 6.47 -10.08
C GLU A 26 -7.04 5.72 -10.60
N GLN A 27 -7.83 5.07 -9.74
CA GLN A 27 -9.09 4.43 -10.15
C GLN A 27 -10.21 5.43 -10.42
N SER A 28 -9.97 6.72 -10.19
CA SER A 28 -10.91 7.79 -10.51
C SER A 28 -11.07 7.95 -12.02
N ASN A 29 -12.29 8.23 -12.47
CA ASN A 29 -12.57 8.38 -13.90
C ASN A 29 -11.74 9.50 -14.54
N GLY A 30 -11.04 9.18 -15.63
CA GLY A 30 -10.19 10.13 -16.35
C GLY A 30 -8.81 10.37 -15.73
N VAL A 31 -8.43 9.63 -14.70
CA VAL A 31 -7.08 9.68 -14.11
C VAL A 31 -6.27 8.48 -14.56
N SER A 32 -5.06 8.75 -15.03
CA SER A 32 -4.07 7.72 -15.36
C SER A 32 -2.68 8.32 -15.28
N PHE A 33 -1.76 7.62 -14.64
CA PHE A 33 -0.39 8.08 -14.46
C PHE A 33 0.60 7.21 -15.26
N LEU A 34 1.54 7.85 -15.92
CA LEU A 34 2.69 7.16 -16.49
C LEU A 34 3.68 6.73 -15.38
N PRO A 35 4.52 5.71 -15.59
CA PRO A 35 5.46 5.23 -14.57
C PRO A 35 6.37 6.32 -14.00
N HIS A 36 6.80 7.28 -14.81
CA HIS A 36 7.63 8.39 -14.33
C HIS A 36 6.83 9.41 -13.50
N GLU A 37 5.55 9.62 -13.81
CA GLU A 37 4.66 10.50 -13.04
C GLU A 37 4.37 9.90 -11.67
N LYS A 38 4.09 8.58 -11.61
CA LYS A 38 3.97 7.85 -10.34
C LYS A 38 5.22 7.99 -9.49
N LEU A 39 6.42 7.87 -10.09
CA LEU A 39 7.67 8.08 -9.36
C LEU A 39 7.79 9.51 -8.83
N MET A 40 7.41 10.53 -9.62
CA MET A 40 7.46 11.92 -9.16
C MET A 40 6.53 12.16 -7.97
N ILE A 41 5.29 11.68 -8.04
CA ILE A 41 4.31 11.80 -6.96
C ILE A 41 4.79 11.04 -5.71
N ALA A 42 5.30 9.81 -5.86
CA ALA A 42 5.85 9.05 -4.75
C ALA A 42 7.03 9.77 -4.04
N ARG A 43 7.88 10.45 -4.81
CA ARG A 43 8.97 11.28 -4.26
C ARG A 43 8.43 12.43 -3.42
N MET A 44 7.44 13.15 -3.93
CA MET A 44 6.80 14.25 -3.19
C MET A 44 6.15 13.74 -1.89
N LEU A 45 5.42 12.63 -1.95
CA LEU A 45 4.76 12.04 -0.80
C LEU A 45 5.76 11.59 0.27
N LEU A 46 6.79 10.84 -0.13
CA LEU A 46 7.77 10.26 0.81
C LEU A 46 8.80 11.26 1.32
N HIS A 47 9.20 12.25 0.52
CA HIS A 47 10.28 13.18 0.86
C HIS A 47 9.75 14.54 1.30
N ASP A 48 8.89 15.19 0.50
CA ASP A 48 8.50 16.58 0.73
C ASP A 48 7.36 16.68 1.76
N ILE A 49 6.33 15.85 1.63
CA ILE A 49 5.18 15.77 2.54
C ILE A 49 5.53 14.89 3.76
N ASN A 50 6.36 13.87 3.55
CA ASN A 50 6.85 12.95 4.57
C ASN A 50 5.71 12.14 5.22
N VAL A 51 4.79 11.61 4.40
CA VAL A 51 3.78 10.64 4.88
C VAL A 51 4.47 9.35 5.36
N ASP A 52 3.81 8.62 6.25
CA ASP A 52 4.39 7.40 6.84
C ASP A 52 4.42 6.25 5.84
N ARG A 53 3.35 6.10 5.04
CA ARG A 53 3.20 5.01 4.06
C ARG A 53 2.51 5.50 2.80
N ILE A 54 2.80 4.85 1.66
CA ILE A 54 2.12 5.07 0.38
C ILE A 54 1.71 3.76 -0.25
N GLU A 55 0.48 3.66 -0.75
CA GLU A 55 0.02 2.54 -1.57
C GLU A 55 0.11 2.93 -3.04
N VAL A 56 0.95 2.22 -3.80
CA VAL A 56 1.42 2.72 -5.11
C VAL A 56 0.78 2.04 -6.33
N ALA A 57 0.27 0.84 -6.17
CA ALA A 57 -0.33 0.05 -7.25
C ALA A 57 -1.11 -1.15 -6.73
N SER A 58 -1.88 -1.80 -7.62
CA SER A 58 -2.35 -3.17 -7.44
C SER A 58 -1.42 -4.14 -8.17
N ALA A 59 -1.07 -5.26 -7.53
CA ALA A 59 -0.21 -6.26 -8.13
C ALA A 59 -0.84 -6.87 -9.38
N ARG A 60 -0.01 -7.20 -10.39
CA ARG A 60 -0.39 -7.97 -11.58
C ARG A 60 -1.39 -7.28 -12.52
N VAL A 61 -1.51 -5.97 -12.49
CA VAL A 61 -2.41 -5.22 -13.38
C VAL A 61 -1.81 -5.07 -14.78
N SER A 62 -0.58 -4.58 -14.87
CA SER A 62 0.09 -4.34 -16.17
C SER A 62 1.62 -4.27 -16.03
N GLU A 63 2.32 -4.36 -17.15
CA GLU A 63 3.78 -4.14 -17.20
C GLU A 63 4.15 -2.68 -16.85
N GLY A 64 3.29 -1.71 -17.19
CA GLY A 64 3.49 -0.31 -16.80
C GLY A 64 3.45 -0.12 -15.30
N GLU A 65 2.52 -0.80 -14.60
CA GLU A 65 2.47 -0.82 -13.14
C GLU A 65 3.73 -1.48 -12.54
N LYS A 66 4.19 -2.57 -13.15
CA LYS A 66 5.41 -3.25 -12.72
C LYS A 66 6.63 -2.34 -12.79
N ASP A 67 6.80 -1.61 -13.89
CA ASP A 67 7.87 -0.63 -14.06
C ASP A 67 7.76 0.52 -13.06
N ALA A 68 6.55 1.05 -12.84
CA ALA A 68 6.30 2.10 -11.87
C ALA A 68 6.70 1.67 -10.45
N VAL A 69 6.22 0.51 -10.00
CA VAL A 69 6.53 -0.04 -8.66
C VAL A 69 8.04 -0.28 -8.52
N ALA A 70 8.69 -0.87 -9.52
CA ALA A 70 10.13 -1.12 -9.47
C ALA A 70 10.95 0.19 -9.36
N ARG A 71 10.55 1.25 -10.06
CA ARG A 71 11.18 2.57 -9.96
C ARG A 71 10.98 3.20 -8.59
N ILE A 72 9.76 3.13 -8.05
CA ILE A 72 9.43 3.68 -6.72
C ILE A 72 10.19 2.93 -5.63
N CYS A 73 10.19 1.59 -5.64
CA CYS A 73 10.93 0.78 -4.67
C CYS A 73 12.43 1.08 -4.70
N ARG A 74 13.01 1.19 -5.89
CA ARG A 74 14.42 1.57 -6.03
C ARG A 74 14.73 2.93 -5.42
N TYR A 75 13.89 3.94 -5.68
CA TYR A 75 14.04 5.26 -5.09
C TYR A 75 13.87 5.22 -3.57
N ALA A 76 12.79 4.61 -3.07
CA ALA A 76 12.50 4.51 -1.65
C ALA A 76 13.64 3.83 -0.87
N LYS A 77 14.27 2.81 -1.48
CA LYS A 77 15.48 2.18 -0.93
C LYS A 77 16.64 3.16 -0.76
N THR A 78 16.85 4.09 -1.70
CA THR A 78 17.93 5.09 -1.60
C THR A 78 17.76 6.08 -0.46
N ILE A 79 16.52 6.32 -0.02
CA ILE A 79 16.19 7.24 1.08
C ILE A 79 15.82 6.51 2.38
N GLY A 80 16.01 5.18 2.45
CA GLY A 80 15.71 4.37 3.65
C GLY A 80 14.22 4.22 3.97
N LYS A 81 13.32 4.39 2.98
CA LYS A 81 11.87 4.32 3.14
C LYS A 81 11.20 3.19 2.32
N LEU A 82 11.94 2.12 2.04
CA LEU A 82 11.37 1.02 1.24
C LEU A 82 10.17 0.37 1.94
N ASP A 83 10.20 0.23 3.26
CA ASP A 83 9.11 -0.36 4.05
C ASP A 83 7.88 0.57 4.19
N SER A 84 7.99 1.82 3.73
CA SER A 84 6.86 2.75 3.59
C SER A 84 6.11 2.59 2.25
N VAL A 85 6.59 1.75 1.33
CA VAL A 85 5.98 1.52 0.02
C VAL A 85 5.19 0.23 0.06
N GLU A 86 3.88 0.34 -0.09
CA GLU A 86 2.93 -0.78 -0.08
C GLU A 86 2.35 -1.02 -1.47
N VAL A 87 2.10 -2.28 -1.79
CA VAL A 87 1.40 -2.69 -3.01
C VAL A 87 0.22 -3.55 -2.65
N LEU A 88 -0.96 -3.24 -3.20
CA LEU A 88 -2.15 -4.05 -3.01
C LEU A 88 -1.96 -5.41 -3.69
N GLY A 89 -2.07 -6.47 -2.92
CA GLY A 89 -2.02 -7.85 -3.41
C GLY A 89 -3.28 -8.63 -3.07
N PHE A 90 -3.40 -9.80 -3.67
CA PHE A 90 -4.60 -10.64 -3.58
C PHE A 90 -4.26 -12.00 -2.97
N VAL A 91 -5.29 -12.68 -2.47
CA VAL A 91 -5.21 -14.10 -2.08
C VAL A 91 -5.21 -14.94 -3.37
N ASP A 92 -4.02 -15.26 -3.91
CA ASP A 92 -3.84 -15.81 -5.25
C ASP A 92 -2.67 -16.81 -5.38
N ASN A 93 -2.45 -17.61 -4.35
CA ASN A 93 -1.38 -18.61 -4.31
C ASN A 93 0.01 -18.01 -4.54
N ASN A 94 0.37 -16.97 -3.81
CA ASN A 94 1.65 -16.26 -3.83
C ASN A 94 1.96 -15.41 -5.08
N LYS A 95 1.12 -15.44 -6.12
CA LYS A 95 1.42 -14.70 -7.37
C LYS A 95 1.58 -13.20 -7.16
N SER A 96 0.78 -12.60 -6.27
CA SER A 96 0.93 -11.19 -5.91
C SER A 96 2.22 -10.95 -5.12
N VAL A 97 2.57 -11.86 -4.19
CA VAL A 97 3.80 -11.77 -3.39
C VAL A 97 5.03 -11.86 -4.29
N ASP A 98 5.07 -12.85 -5.19
CA ASP A 98 6.18 -13.04 -6.12
C ASP A 98 6.34 -11.80 -7.03
N TRP A 99 5.24 -11.29 -7.57
CA TRP A 99 5.24 -10.09 -8.41
C TRP A 99 5.80 -8.87 -7.67
N ILE A 100 5.38 -8.65 -6.41
CA ILE A 100 5.85 -7.54 -5.57
C ILE A 100 7.35 -7.69 -5.27
N ALA A 101 7.79 -8.90 -4.92
CA ALA A 101 9.20 -9.20 -4.66
C ALA A 101 10.07 -8.97 -5.91
N GLU A 102 9.60 -9.36 -7.10
CA GLU A 102 10.29 -9.08 -8.37
C GLU A 102 10.46 -7.58 -8.64
N CYS A 103 9.51 -6.74 -8.21
CA CYS A 103 9.63 -5.28 -8.25
C CYS A 103 10.58 -4.70 -7.21
N GLY A 104 11.08 -5.53 -6.28
CA GLY A 104 11.90 -5.10 -5.15
C GLY A 104 11.09 -4.51 -4.00
N GLY A 105 9.78 -4.75 -3.94
CA GLY A 105 8.89 -4.35 -2.85
C GLY A 105 9.03 -5.27 -1.63
N HIS A 106 8.77 -4.73 -0.45
CA HIS A 106 8.86 -5.46 0.83
C HIS A 106 7.50 -5.61 1.53
N VAL A 107 6.54 -4.74 1.22
CA VAL A 107 5.27 -4.69 1.94
C VAL A 107 4.10 -4.95 1.00
N ILE A 108 3.26 -5.89 1.38
CA ILE A 108 2.00 -6.19 0.70
C ILE A 108 0.84 -5.69 1.57
N ASN A 109 -0.10 -4.97 0.96
CA ASN A 109 -1.40 -4.69 1.52
C ASN A 109 -2.37 -5.75 0.99
N LEU A 110 -2.72 -6.74 1.82
CA LEU A 110 -3.47 -7.91 1.37
C LEU A 110 -4.97 -7.64 1.33
N LEU A 111 -5.56 -7.71 0.14
CA LEU A 111 -7.01 -7.66 -0.04
C LEU A 111 -7.62 -9.05 0.09
N ALA A 112 -8.39 -9.26 1.15
CA ALA A 112 -9.15 -10.48 1.39
C ALA A 112 -10.65 -10.20 1.57
N LYS A 113 -11.49 -11.20 1.36
CA LYS A 113 -12.94 -11.10 1.56
C LYS A 113 -13.33 -11.75 2.88
N GLY A 114 -13.77 -10.94 3.86
CA GLY A 114 -14.04 -11.40 5.22
C GLY A 114 -15.49 -11.86 5.47
N SER A 115 -16.40 -11.82 4.50
CA SER A 115 -17.78 -12.24 4.71
C SER A 115 -18.15 -13.50 3.92
N TYR A 116 -18.95 -14.36 4.53
CA TYR A 116 -19.51 -15.56 3.87
C TYR A 116 -20.13 -15.23 2.52
N LYS A 117 -20.93 -14.15 2.45
CA LYS A 117 -21.58 -13.72 1.21
C LYS A 117 -20.58 -13.36 0.11
N HIS A 118 -19.50 -12.67 0.44
CA HIS A 118 -18.46 -12.31 -0.53
C HIS A 118 -17.71 -13.57 -1.01
N CYS A 119 -17.33 -14.46 -0.11
CA CYS A 119 -16.66 -15.70 -0.50
C CYS A 119 -17.54 -16.55 -1.42
N THR A 120 -18.79 -16.83 -1.04
CA THR A 120 -19.65 -17.75 -1.79
C THR A 120 -20.25 -17.16 -3.06
N GLN A 121 -20.65 -15.87 -3.06
CA GLN A 121 -21.34 -15.26 -4.20
C GLN A 121 -20.40 -14.55 -5.18
N GLN A 122 -19.34 -13.92 -4.67
CA GLN A 122 -18.40 -13.17 -5.50
C GLN A 122 -17.19 -14.00 -5.92
N LEU A 123 -16.54 -14.69 -4.98
CA LEU A 123 -15.38 -15.54 -5.27
C LEU A 123 -15.78 -16.96 -5.69
N LYS A 124 -17.01 -17.40 -5.37
CA LYS A 124 -17.56 -18.75 -5.65
C LYS A 124 -16.71 -19.87 -5.03
N MET A 125 -16.23 -19.64 -3.83
CA MET A 125 -15.47 -20.57 -3.02
C MET A 125 -15.97 -20.55 -1.57
N SER A 126 -15.67 -21.55 -0.78
CA SER A 126 -15.99 -21.55 0.64
C SER A 126 -15.05 -20.61 1.41
N PRO A 127 -15.43 -20.14 2.61
CA PRO A 127 -14.52 -19.35 3.46
C PRO A 127 -13.23 -20.09 3.83
N GLU A 128 -13.28 -21.41 3.90
CA GLU A 128 -12.14 -22.29 4.22
C GLU A 128 -11.16 -22.41 3.04
N GLU A 129 -11.65 -22.23 1.80
CA GLU A 129 -10.84 -22.25 0.58
C GLU A 129 -10.22 -20.88 0.28
N HIS A 130 -10.76 -19.80 0.84
CA HIS A 130 -10.26 -18.44 0.67
C HIS A 130 -9.20 -18.09 1.72
#